data_e7231153621a522b0992789c9b8c8181
#
_entry.id   e7231153621a522b0992789c9b8c8181
#
_cell.length_a   1.000
_cell.length_b   1.000
_cell.length_c   1.000
_cell.angle_alpha   90.00
_cell.angle_beta   90.00
_cell.angle_gamma   90.00
#
_symmetry.space_group_name_H-M   'P 1'
#
loop_
_entity.id
_entity.type
_entity.pdbx_description
1 polymer ?
#
loop_
_entity_poly.entity_id
_entity_poly.type
_entity_poly.pdbx_seq_one_letter_code
_entity_poly.pdbx_strand_id
1 'polypeptide(L)'
;MKHTQNAFIYNLKSLLLCLQPYLPCQNLRYKKRLDRLKNLPDNALEVLKKRVQKACMLPPCSQIHSKPLGLIKGLSLGSRYYYDFMKHFRFFPQNLHYHLEYGDVNYNLLFPSLCKSRPIPITKYSYNVLLPLDTRRHFKYIFPTSSIPFTSKQNKLFFRGACVQPHRLDFLQRYFDHPLMDLGHVGVQTPHLSPFNKPKASIATHLEYKFILSLEGYDVASNLKWILSSNSIALMPQPKFESFFLESQLLPNVHYIPIKDDYSDVEAQLGFFSARPKDCLDIISNANAYVRAFSSPLEEWVAFLVLRKYFYKTGQIDISPLETSLFA
;
A
#
# COMPACT_ATOMS: atom_id res chain seq x y z
N MET A 1 20.47 -5.08 -2.01
CA MET A 1 19.81 -5.46 -3.29
C MET A 1 19.09 -4.24 -3.87
N LYS A 2 19.32 -3.93 -5.16
CA LYS A 2 18.68 -2.78 -5.85
C LYS A 2 17.20 -3.06 -6.06
N HIS A 3 16.32 -2.66 -5.14
CA HIS A 3 14.87 -2.83 -5.27
C HIS A 3 14.16 -1.70 -6.04
N THR A 4 14.87 -0.89 -6.79
CA THR A 4 14.27 -0.03 -7.80
C THR A 4 14.18 -0.81 -9.11
N GLN A 5 13.05 -1.45 -9.37
CA GLN A 5 12.80 -1.98 -10.71
C GLN A 5 13.01 -0.86 -11.72
N ASN A 6 13.93 -1.07 -12.67
CA ASN A 6 14.12 -0.16 -13.79
C ASN A 6 12.76 0.04 -14.48
N ALA A 7 12.40 1.31 -14.74
CA ALA A 7 11.10 1.64 -15.34
C ALA A 7 10.86 0.93 -16.68
N PHE A 8 11.91 0.81 -17.48
CA PHE A 8 11.84 0.10 -18.77
C PHE A 8 11.54 -1.39 -18.59
N ILE A 9 12.26 -2.06 -17.67
CA ILE A 9 12.04 -3.49 -17.39
C ILE A 9 10.64 -3.74 -16.83
N TYR A 10 10.14 -2.85 -15.95
CA TYR A 10 8.79 -2.94 -15.43
C TYR A 10 7.76 -2.83 -16.56
N ASN A 11 7.88 -1.81 -17.41
CA ASN A 11 6.92 -1.59 -18.50
C ASN A 11 6.95 -2.74 -19.52
N LEU A 12 8.13 -3.22 -19.91
CA LEU A 12 8.28 -4.35 -20.83
C LEU A 12 7.66 -5.64 -20.27
N LYS A 13 7.97 -5.98 -19.01
CA LYS A 13 7.35 -7.14 -18.34
C LYS A 13 5.84 -7.00 -18.25
N SER A 14 5.35 -5.80 -17.93
CA SER A 14 3.91 -5.53 -17.80
C SER A 14 3.19 -5.65 -19.14
N LEU A 15 3.79 -5.15 -20.22
CA LEU A 15 3.25 -5.33 -21.57
C LEU A 15 3.14 -6.80 -21.95
N LEU A 16 4.20 -7.60 -21.71
CA LEU A 16 4.18 -9.04 -21.96
C LEU A 16 3.10 -9.76 -21.14
N LEU A 17 2.87 -9.32 -19.89
CA LEU A 17 1.79 -9.86 -19.06
C LEU A 17 0.40 -9.53 -19.60
N CYS A 18 0.21 -8.36 -20.18
CA CYS A 18 -1.05 -7.95 -20.81
C CYS A 18 -1.40 -8.78 -22.07
N LEU A 19 -0.41 -9.38 -22.72
CA LEU A 19 -0.62 -10.25 -23.88
C LEU A 19 -1.01 -11.70 -23.47
N GLN A 20 -0.74 -12.12 -22.25
CA GLN A 20 -0.97 -13.50 -21.80
C GLN A 20 -2.44 -13.98 -21.83
N PRO A 21 -3.47 -13.14 -21.56
CA PRO A 21 -4.86 -13.55 -21.66
C PRO A 21 -5.29 -14.05 -23.06
N TYR A 22 -4.59 -13.64 -24.10
CA TYR A 22 -4.87 -14.00 -25.49
C TYR A 22 -4.17 -15.30 -25.93
N LEU A 23 -3.41 -15.95 -25.04
CA LEU A 23 -2.77 -17.21 -25.33
C LEU A 23 -3.77 -18.38 -25.17
N PRO A 24 -3.71 -19.42 -26.02
CA PRO A 24 -4.66 -20.55 -26.01
C PRO A 24 -4.77 -21.31 -24.71
N CYS A 25 -3.78 -21.20 -23.82
CA CYS A 25 -3.71 -21.95 -22.54
C CYS A 25 -4.27 -21.20 -21.33
N GLN A 26 -4.99 -20.08 -21.50
CA GLN A 26 -5.50 -19.29 -20.38
C GLN A 26 -6.41 -20.09 -19.43
N ASN A 27 -7.41 -20.81 -19.98
CA ASN A 27 -8.33 -21.60 -19.17
C ASN A 27 -7.61 -22.69 -18.36
N LEU A 28 -6.56 -23.29 -18.92
CA LEU A 28 -5.74 -24.26 -18.24
C LEU A 28 -4.95 -23.63 -17.07
N ARG A 29 -4.40 -22.45 -17.28
CA ARG A 29 -3.68 -21.71 -16.22
C ARG A 29 -4.60 -21.33 -15.07
N TYR A 30 -5.82 -20.89 -15.39
CA TYR A 30 -6.83 -20.55 -14.39
C TYR A 30 -7.21 -21.78 -13.54
N LYS A 31 -7.58 -22.91 -14.18
CA LYS A 31 -7.89 -24.19 -13.51
C LYS A 31 -6.72 -24.67 -12.64
N LYS A 32 -5.51 -24.69 -13.20
CA LYS A 32 -4.30 -25.08 -12.46
C LYS A 32 -4.05 -24.22 -11.22
N ARG A 33 -4.42 -22.92 -11.27
CA ARG A 33 -4.30 -22.04 -10.10
C ARG A 33 -5.34 -22.40 -9.03
N LEU A 34 -6.58 -22.69 -9.40
CA LEU A 34 -7.61 -23.15 -8.46
C LEU A 34 -7.26 -24.50 -7.83
N ASP A 35 -6.68 -25.43 -8.59
CA ASP A 35 -6.25 -26.72 -8.04
C ASP A 35 -5.09 -26.57 -7.05
N ARG A 36 -4.15 -25.65 -7.31
CA ARG A 36 -3.08 -25.33 -6.35
C ARG A 36 -3.59 -24.73 -5.05
N LEU A 37 -4.69 -23.97 -5.07
CA LEU A 37 -5.30 -23.43 -3.87
C LEU A 37 -5.71 -24.52 -2.88
N LYS A 38 -6.23 -25.66 -3.38
CA LYS A 38 -6.65 -26.80 -2.57
C LYS A 38 -5.49 -27.47 -1.81
N ASN A 39 -4.27 -27.28 -2.28
CA ASN A 39 -3.06 -27.89 -1.72
C ASN A 39 -2.26 -26.93 -0.82
N LEU A 40 -2.81 -25.74 -0.51
CA LEU A 40 -2.16 -24.85 0.44
C LEU A 40 -2.37 -25.35 1.88
N PRO A 41 -1.37 -25.18 2.76
CA PRO A 41 -1.50 -25.58 4.16
C PRO A 41 -2.51 -24.69 4.89
N ASP A 42 -3.16 -25.24 5.94
CA ASP A 42 -4.25 -24.57 6.67
C ASP A 42 -3.87 -23.21 7.23
N ASN A 43 -2.65 -23.08 7.74
CA ASN A 43 -2.16 -21.78 8.23
C ASN A 43 -2.07 -20.72 7.13
N ALA A 44 -1.74 -21.11 5.89
CA ALA A 44 -1.78 -20.20 4.76
C ALA A 44 -3.21 -19.83 4.37
N LEU A 45 -4.14 -20.80 4.39
CA LEU A 45 -5.56 -20.56 4.13
C LEU A 45 -6.17 -19.58 5.14
N GLU A 46 -5.84 -19.69 6.42
CA GLU A 46 -6.29 -18.73 7.46
C GLU A 46 -5.76 -17.30 7.21
N VAL A 47 -4.50 -17.16 6.83
CA VAL A 47 -3.94 -15.85 6.44
C VAL A 47 -4.69 -15.29 5.24
N LEU A 48 -4.91 -16.11 4.20
CA LEU A 48 -5.65 -15.72 3.01
C LEU A 48 -7.07 -15.28 3.34
N LYS A 49 -7.79 -16.05 4.16
CA LYS A 49 -9.15 -15.73 4.61
C LYS A 49 -9.20 -14.32 5.22
N LYS A 50 -8.41 -14.07 6.26
CA LYS A 50 -8.37 -12.78 6.97
C LYS A 50 -8.05 -11.61 6.03
N ARG A 51 -7.08 -11.80 5.13
CA ARG A 51 -6.65 -10.76 4.20
C ARG A 51 -7.70 -10.46 3.11
N VAL A 52 -8.30 -11.50 2.53
CA VAL A 52 -9.34 -11.38 1.49
C VAL A 52 -10.60 -10.74 2.06
N GLN A 53 -11.02 -11.13 3.26
CA GLN A 53 -12.17 -10.52 3.94
C GLN A 53 -11.99 -9.01 4.12
N LYS A 54 -10.81 -8.59 4.56
CA LYS A 54 -10.51 -7.16 4.75
C LYS A 54 -10.33 -6.40 3.44
N ALA A 55 -9.71 -6.98 2.43
CA ALA A 55 -9.48 -6.30 1.16
C ALA A 55 -10.76 -6.17 0.31
N CYS A 56 -11.68 -7.16 0.40
CA CYS A 56 -12.96 -7.15 -0.32
C CYS A 56 -14.14 -7.26 0.66
N MET A 57 -14.73 -6.12 0.97
CA MET A 57 -15.85 -5.97 1.91
C MET A 57 -17.17 -5.66 1.19
N LEU A 58 -17.35 -6.17 -0.03
CA LEU A 58 -18.58 -5.98 -0.79
C LEU A 58 -19.79 -6.58 -0.07
N PRO A 59 -20.96 -5.89 -0.11
CA PRO A 59 -22.22 -6.46 0.33
C PRO A 59 -22.60 -7.69 -0.51
N PRO A 60 -23.50 -8.55 -0.03
CA PRO A 60 -24.09 -9.60 -0.85
C PRO A 60 -24.79 -9.04 -2.08
N CYS A 61 -24.71 -9.76 -3.21
CA CYS A 61 -25.42 -9.42 -4.46
C CYS A 61 -25.15 -8.00 -4.97
N SER A 62 -23.91 -7.59 -4.99
CA SER A 62 -23.51 -6.29 -5.53
C SER A 62 -23.65 -6.26 -7.05
N GLN A 63 -24.40 -5.31 -7.59
CA GLN A 63 -24.49 -5.12 -9.03
C GLN A 63 -23.31 -4.28 -9.55
N ILE A 64 -22.89 -4.58 -10.78
CA ILE A 64 -21.86 -3.83 -11.46
C ILE A 64 -22.46 -3.11 -12.68
N HIS A 65 -22.21 -1.82 -12.79
CA HIS A 65 -22.74 -0.99 -13.88
C HIS A 65 -21.69 -0.70 -14.97
N SER A 66 -20.60 -1.48 -15.02
CA SER A 66 -19.59 -1.31 -16.05
C SER A 66 -19.93 -2.09 -17.32
N LYS A 67 -19.63 -1.51 -18.47
CA LYS A 67 -19.62 -2.25 -19.73
C LYS A 67 -18.44 -3.22 -19.75
N PRO A 68 -18.56 -4.38 -20.45
CA PRO A 68 -17.39 -5.23 -20.68
C PRO A 68 -16.31 -4.36 -21.32
N LEU A 69 -15.08 -4.46 -20.83
CA LEU A 69 -13.98 -3.86 -21.54
C LEU A 69 -13.85 -4.64 -22.86
N GLY A 70 -14.41 -4.07 -23.93
CA GLY A 70 -14.07 -4.49 -25.28
C GLY A 70 -12.54 -4.44 -25.38
N LEU A 71 -11.97 -5.47 -25.94
CA LEU A 71 -10.59 -5.91 -26.03
C LEU A 71 -9.47 -4.86 -26.20
N ILE A 72 -9.75 -3.56 -26.37
CA ILE A 72 -8.72 -2.56 -26.74
C ILE A 72 -8.94 -1.18 -26.12
N LYS A 73 -10.09 -0.84 -25.56
CA LYS A 73 -10.35 0.53 -25.05
C LYS A 73 -9.62 0.87 -23.74
N GLY A 74 -8.91 -0.06 -23.13
CA GLY A 74 -8.18 0.10 -21.90
C GLY A 74 -6.67 0.02 -22.00
N LEU A 75 -6.10 -0.07 -23.19
CA LEU A 75 -4.65 0.11 -23.38
C LEU A 75 -4.31 1.60 -23.20
N SER A 76 -4.49 2.12 -21.99
CA SER A 76 -3.68 3.25 -21.55
C SER A 76 -2.26 2.70 -21.35
N LEU A 77 -1.56 2.47 -22.45
CA LEU A 77 -0.15 2.11 -22.50
C LEU A 77 0.58 3.09 -21.59
N GLY A 78 1.07 2.61 -20.43
CA GLY A 78 1.76 3.43 -19.44
C GLY A 78 1.05 3.63 -18.10
N SER A 79 -0.21 3.24 -17.94
CA SER A 79 -0.84 3.28 -16.62
C SER A 79 -0.33 2.15 -15.73
N ARG A 80 0.35 2.51 -14.61
CA ARG A 80 0.82 1.54 -13.61
C ARG A 80 -0.35 0.81 -12.95
N TYR A 81 -1.49 1.46 -12.78
CA TYR A 81 -2.71 0.86 -12.24
C TYR A 81 -3.18 -0.30 -13.10
N TYR A 82 -3.28 -0.08 -14.41
CA TYR A 82 -3.70 -1.11 -15.35
C TYR A 82 -2.71 -2.27 -15.40
N TYR A 83 -1.41 -2.00 -15.43
CA TYR A 83 -0.38 -3.03 -15.44
C TYR A 83 -0.39 -3.88 -14.17
N ASP A 84 -0.53 -3.26 -13.02
CA ASP A 84 -0.62 -3.97 -11.74
C ASP A 84 -1.92 -4.78 -11.64
N PHE A 85 -3.04 -4.25 -12.13
CA PHE A 85 -4.29 -5.00 -12.24
C PHE A 85 -4.14 -6.22 -13.16
N MET A 86 -3.61 -6.04 -14.38
CA MET A 86 -3.42 -7.12 -15.35
C MET A 86 -2.46 -8.21 -14.86
N LYS A 87 -1.52 -7.90 -13.99
CA LYS A 87 -0.67 -8.90 -13.33
C LYS A 87 -1.51 -10.00 -12.65
N HIS A 88 -2.67 -9.67 -12.12
CA HIS A 88 -3.57 -10.58 -11.43
C HIS A 88 -4.76 -11.02 -12.30
N PHE A 89 -5.35 -10.11 -13.06
CA PHE A 89 -6.52 -10.36 -13.89
C PHE A 89 -6.23 -11.27 -15.10
N ARG A 90 -5.00 -11.34 -15.60
CA ARG A 90 -4.59 -12.20 -16.73
C ARG A 90 -4.95 -13.67 -16.57
N PHE A 91 -5.26 -14.13 -15.37
CA PHE A 91 -5.69 -15.52 -15.11
C PHE A 91 -7.18 -15.73 -15.33
N PHE A 92 -7.97 -14.67 -15.39
CA PHE A 92 -9.43 -14.71 -15.45
C PHE A 92 -9.96 -14.68 -16.88
N PRO A 93 -11.18 -15.19 -17.12
CA PRO A 93 -11.88 -14.99 -18.38
C PRO A 93 -12.00 -13.50 -18.71
N GLN A 94 -11.74 -13.15 -19.98
CA GLN A 94 -11.67 -11.74 -20.41
C GLN A 94 -13.03 -11.10 -20.65
N ASN A 95 -14.12 -11.88 -20.58
CA ASN A 95 -15.51 -11.40 -20.67
C ASN A 95 -16.08 -10.93 -19.33
N LEU A 96 -15.31 -11.01 -18.24
CA LEU A 96 -15.74 -10.51 -16.93
C LEU A 96 -15.74 -8.99 -16.88
N HIS A 97 -16.75 -8.44 -16.20
CA HIS A 97 -16.95 -7.01 -16.05
C HIS A 97 -16.30 -6.51 -14.76
N TYR A 98 -15.62 -5.40 -14.82
CA TYR A 98 -15.04 -4.76 -13.65
C TYR A 98 -15.01 -3.23 -13.82
N HIS A 99 -14.94 -2.54 -12.71
CA HIS A 99 -14.59 -1.13 -12.67
C HIS A 99 -13.24 -0.98 -11.96
N LEU A 100 -12.31 -0.26 -12.58
CA LEU A 100 -11.00 0.04 -12.04
C LEU A 100 -10.88 1.55 -11.82
N GLU A 101 -10.88 1.96 -10.55
CA GLU A 101 -10.72 3.35 -10.18
C GLU A 101 -9.24 3.73 -10.12
N TYR A 102 -8.88 4.78 -10.83
CA TYR A 102 -7.50 5.24 -10.96
C TYR A 102 -7.21 6.38 -9.99
N GLY A 103 -5.97 6.50 -9.57
CA GLY A 103 -5.51 7.61 -8.76
C GLY A 103 -5.63 7.37 -7.25
N ASP A 104 -5.61 8.46 -6.52
CA ASP A 104 -5.68 8.49 -5.06
C ASP A 104 -7.16 8.52 -4.64
N VAL A 105 -7.67 7.39 -4.13
CA VAL A 105 -9.07 7.23 -3.74
C VAL A 105 -9.20 7.49 -2.25
N ASN A 106 -9.72 8.66 -1.90
CA ASN A 106 -9.94 9.13 -0.53
C ASN A 106 -11.43 9.32 -0.19
N TYR A 107 -12.31 8.68 -0.96
CA TYR A 107 -13.76 8.73 -0.85
C TYR A 107 -14.39 7.35 -1.00
N ASN A 108 -15.61 7.21 -0.52
CA ASN A 108 -16.37 5.99 -0.69
C ASN A 108 -16.99 5.94 -2.09
N LEU A 109 -16.73 4.84 -2.80
CA LEU A 109 -17.28 4.58 -4.12
C LEU A 109 -18.74 4.13 -4.02
N LEU A 110 -19.53 4.43 -5.05
CA LEU A 110 -20.99 4.19 -5.06
C LEU A 110 -21.38 2.81 -5.61
N PHE A 111 -20.43 2.10 -6.22
CA PHE A 111 -20.61 0.77 -6.79
C PHE A 111 -19.32 -0.03 -6.72
N PRO A 112 -19.37 -1.38 -6.88
CA PRO A 112 -18.19 -2.25 -6.76
C PRO A 112 -17.05 -1.82 -7.67
N SER A 113 -15.95 -1.38 -7.09
CA SER A 113 -14.80 -0.88 -7.84
C SER A 113 -13.49 -1.36 -7.22
N LEU A 114 -12.57 -1.75 -8.09
CA LEU A 114 -11.20 -2.11 -7.73
C LEU A 114 -10.37 -0.84 -7.62
N CYS A 115 -9.73 -0.61 -6.51
CA CYS A 115 -8.99 0.63 -6.25
C CYS A 115 -7.72 0.39 -5.43
N LYS A 116 -6.87 1.40 -5.36
CA LYS A 116 -5.61 1.39 -4.60
C LYS A 116 -5.84 1.57 -3.10
N SER A 117 -6.78 2.43 -2.75
CA SER A 117 -6.98 2.94 -1.38
C SER A 117 -8.45 3.21 -1.08
N ARG A 118 -8.77 3.34 0.20
CA ARG A 118 -10.09 3.71 0.70
C ARG A 118 -10.01 4.42 2.05
N PRO A 119 -11.04 5.20 2.44
CA PRO A 119 -11.14 5.81 3.77
C PRO A 119 -11.28 4.77 4.90
N ILE A 120 -10.84 5.15 6.10
CA ILE A 120 -11.06 4.47 7.38
C ILE A 120 -11.87 5.43 8.28
N PRO A 121 -12.76 4.95 9.14
CA PRO A 121 -13.15 3.56 9.39
C PRO A 121 -14.16 3.01 8.37
N ILE A 122 -14.19 1.68 8.27
CA ILE A 122 -15.19 0.97 7.48
C ILE A 122 -16.13 0.29 8.46
N THR A 123 -17.43 0.54 8.35
CA THR A 123 -18.41 -0.02 9.29
C THR A 123 -18.64 -1.51 9.05
N LYS A 124 -19.25 -1.88 7.92
CA LYS A 124 -19.55 -3.27 7.58
C LYS A 124 -19.20 -3.63 6.15
N TYR A 125 -19.55 -2.75 5.21
CA TYR A 125 -19.35 -2.96 3.78
C TYR A 125 -18.64 -1.78 3.14
N SER A 126 -17.96 -2.05 2.03
CA SER A 126 -17.32 -1.03 1.19
C SER A 126 -17.36 -1.46 -0.27
N TYR A 127 -17.70 -0.54 -1.15
CA TYR A 127 -17.57 -0.73 -2.59
C TYR A 127 -16.12 -0.54 -3.08
N ASN A 128 -15.25 0.01 -2.24
CA ASN A 128 -13.82 0.13 -2.52
C ASN A 128 -13.13 -1.21 -2.26
N VAL A 129 -12.86 -1.98 -3.30
CA VAL A 129 -12.16 -3.26 -3.22
C VAL A 129 -10.67 -3.03 -3.44
N LEU A 130 -9.86 -3.33 -2.44
CA LEU A 130 -8.44 -3.03 -2.46
C LEU A 130 -7.66 -4.03 -3.31
N LEU A 131 -6.83 -3.51 -4.21
CA LEU A 131 -5.82 -4.27 -4.94
C LEU A 131 -4.44 -3.59 -4.81
N PRO A 132 -3.34 -4.35 -4.98
CA PRO A 132 -1.99 -3.79 -4.97
C PRO A 132 -1.73 -3.04 -6.28
N LEU A 133 -2.21 -1.80 -6.36
CA LEU A 133 -2.07 -0.90 -7.50
C LEU A 133 -1.02 0.18 -7.25
N ASP A 134 -0.37 0.68 -8.30
CA ASP A 134 0.81 1.57 -8.26
C ASP A 134 1.92 1.01 -7.36
N THR A 135 2.22 -0.28 -7.54
CA THR A 135 3.13 -1.04 -6.66
C THR A 135 4.53 -0.47 -6.63
N ARG A 136 5.02 0.12 -7.72
CA ARG A 136 6.33 0.77 -7.78
C ARG A 136 6.47 1.94 -6.81
N ARG A 137 5.40 2.67 -6.53
CA ARG A 137 5.39 3.82 -5.63
C ARG A 137 5.10 3.39 -4.20
N HIS A 138 4.11 2.50 -3.98
CA HIS A 138 3.54 2.24 -2.67
C HIS A 138 4.04 0.94 -2.00
N PHE A 139 4.53 -0.05 -2.75
CA PHE A 139 4.93 -1.36 -2.18
C PHE A 139 6.44 -1.59 -2.30
N LYS A 140 7.22 -0.63 -1.78
CA LYS A 140 8.66 -0.78 -1.64
C LYS A 140 8.99 -1.34 -0.25
N TYR A 141 9.75 -2.40 -0.21
CA TYR A 141 10.29 -2.98 1.03
C TYR A 141 11.81 -3.03 0.93
N ILE A 142 12.50 -2.63 1.99
CA ILE A 142 13.95 -2.43 1.94
C ILE A 142 14.70 -3.29 2.94
N PHE A 143 14.04 -4.04 3.79
CA PHE A 143 14.61 -4.85 4.87
C PHE A 143 16.14 -4.73 5.02
N PRO A 144 16.64 -4.23 6.14
CA PRO A 144 18.03 -3.86 6.28
C PRO A 144 18.96 -5.08 6.15
N THR A 145 19.90 -5.02 5.21
CA THR A 145 20.95 -6.05 5.03
C THR A 145 22.30 -5.58 5.55
N SER A 146 22.55 -4.29 5.57
CA SER A 146 23.74 -3.65 6.18
C SER A 146 23.43 -2.17 6.28
N SER A 147 22.92 -1.71 7.36
CA SER A 147 22.61 -0.30 7.55
C SER A 147 23.24 0.19 8.84
N ILE A 148 23.37 1.49 8.94
CA ILE A 148 23.79 2.14 10.18
C ILE A 148 22.91 1.60 11.33
N PRO A 149 23.48 1.06 12.42
CA PRO A 149 22.69 0.62 13.57
C PRO A 149 21.79 1.75 14.08
N PHE A 150 20.58 1.43 14.55
CA PHE A 150 19.63 2.43 15.02
C PHE A 150 20.24 3.42 16.02
N THR A 151 21.03 2.91 16.96
CA THR A 151 21.68 3.70 18.01
C THR A 151 22.69 4.72 17.47
N SER A 152 23.31 4.43 16.31
CA SER A 152 24.32 5.28 15.67
C SER A 152 23.72 6.31 14.69
N LYS A 153 22.41 6.24 14.44
CA LYS A 153 21.71 7.21 13.57
C LYS A 153 21.57 8.57 14.23
N GLN A 154 21.39 9.59 13.40
CA GLN A 154 21.10 10.94 13.88
C GLN A 154 19.77 10.94 14.67
N ASN A 155 19.80 11.51 15.87
CA ASN A 155 18.65 11.56 16.78
C ASN A 155 17.74 12.74 16.39
N LYS A 156 17.24 12.73 15.15
CA LYS A 156 16.40 13.77 14.57
C LYS A 156 15.25 13.14 13.79
N LEU A 157 14.19 13.95 13.60
CA LEU A 157 13.11 13.66 12.66
C LEU A 157 13.49 14.18 11.27
N PHE A 158 13.36 13.30 10.27
CA PHE A 158 13.66 13.63 8.88
C PHE A 158 12.44 13.54 7.98
N PHE A 159 12.30 14.50 7.05
CA PHE A 159 11.26 14.46 6.02
C PHE A 159 11.66 15.18 4.75
N ARG A 160 11.43 14.54 3.61
CA ARG A 160 11.46 15.15 2.27
C ARG A 160 10.25 14.65 1.50
N GLY A 161 9.31 15.53 1.18
CA GLY A 161 8.09 15.21 0.47
C GLY A 161 7.44 16.40 -0.19
N ALA A 162 6.48 16.15 -1.09
CA ALA A 162 5.64 17.20 -1.64
C ALA A 162 4.65 17.66 -0.55
N CYS A 163 4.67 18.95 -0.21
CA CYS A 163 3.86 19.54 0.85
C CYS A 163 2.77 20.45 0.28
N VAL A 164 2.11 19.99 -0.77
CA VAL A 164 1.00 20.73 -1.41
C VAL A 164 -0.32 20.61 -0.65
N GLN A 165 -0.44 19.63 0.24
CA GLN A 165 -1.61 19.45 1.10
C GLN A 165 -1.51 20.39 2.31
N PRO A 166 -2.62 21.00 2.74
CA PRO A 166 -2.61 21.98 3.85
C PRO A 166 -1.98 21.43 5.13
N HIS A 167 -2.31 20.22 5.54
CA HIS A 167 -1.78 19.61 6.76
C HIS A 167 -0.26 19.36 6.72
N ARG A 168 0.32 19.09 5.53
CA ARG A 168 1.78 18.96 5.37
C ARG A 168 2.47 20.31 5.41
N LEU A 169 1.84 21.33 4.84
CA LEU A 169 2.34 22.71 4.90
C LEU A 169 2.30 23.23 6.33
N ASP A 170 1.19 23.00 7.07
CA ASP A 170 1.08 23.35 8.48
C ASP A 170 2.20 22.72 9.33
N PHE A 171 2.52 21.45 9.10
CA PHE A 171 3.64 20.79 9.77
C PHE A 171 4.98 21.50 9.48
N LEU A 172 5.25 21.85 8.22
CA LEU A 172 6.47 22.58 7.86
C LEU A 172 6.51 23.95 8.49
N GLN A 173 5.42 24.70 8.45
CA GLN A 173 5.37 26.06 9.03
C GLN A 173 5.69 26.07 10.53
N ARG A 174 5.28 25.02 11.25
CA ARG A 174 5.53 24.91 12.70
C ARG A 174 6.95 24.47 13.04
N TYR A 175 7.52 23.57 12.25
CA TYR A 175 8.69 22.81 12.68
C TYR A 175 9.91 22.93 11.76
N PHE A 176 9.86 23.73 10.71
CA PHE A 176 10.92 23.79 9.70
C PHE A 176 12.30 24.12 10.27
N ASP A 177 12.37 25.07 11.20
CA ASP A 177 13.60 25.54 11.83
C ASP A 177 13.90 24.85 13.19
N HIS A 178 13.14 23.81 13.53
CA HIS A 178 13.29 23.12 14.80
C HIS A 178 14.62 22.32 14.85
N PRO A 179 15.46 22.45 15.90
CA PRO A 179 16.83 21.89 15.94
C PRO A 179 16.89 20.35 15.87
N LEU A 180 15.82 19.67 16.31
CA LEU A 180 15.70 18.20 16.26
C LEU A 180 15.04 17.69 14.98
N MET A 181 14.83 18.55 13.98
CA MET A 181 14.13 18.17 12.75
C MET A 181 14.89 18.65 11.52
N ASP A 182 14.93 17.83 10.49
CA ASP A 182 15.42 18.20 9.15
C ASP A 182 14.30 17.95 8.15
N LEU A 183 13.50 18.98 7.95
CA LEU A 183 12.29 18.93 7.14
C LEU A 183 12.51 19.66 5.82
N GLY A 184 11.76 19.26 4.77
CA GLY A 184 11.82 19.98 3.51
C GLY A 184 10.76 19.58 2.50
N HIS A 185 10.25 20.61 1.81
CA HIS A 185 9.44 20.44 0.63
C HIS A 185 10.32 20.03 -0.56
N VAL A 186 9.83 19.10 -1.37
CA VAL A 186 10.43 18.73 -2.65
C VAL A 186 9.33 18.63 -3.71
N GLY A 187 9.53 19.25 -4.86
CA GLY A 187 8.54 19.16 -5.95
C GLY A 187 8.27 20.50 -6.61
N VAL A 188 7.03 20.71 -7.00
CA VAL A 188 6.60 21.95 -7.65
C VAL A 188 6.73 23.12 -6.67
N GLN A 189 7.42 24.16 -7.10
CA GLN A 189 7.61 25.37 -6.30
C GLN A 189 6.42 26.30 -6.49
N THR A 190 5.90 26.76 -5.37
CA THR A 190 4.93 27.86 -5.31
C THR A 190 5.44 28.90 -4.32
N PRO A 191 4.98 30.17 -4.37
CA PRO A 191 5.43 31.19 -3.42
C PRO A 191 5.31 30.75 -1.94
N HIS A 192 4.26 30.00 -1.60
CA HIS A 192 4.02 29.52 -0.23
C HIS A 192 4.93 28.36 0.18
N LEU A 193 5.46 27.59 -0.77
CA LEU A 193 6.31 26.42 -0.51
C LEU A 193 7.80 26.73 -0.69
N SER A 194 8.12 27.82 -1.39
CA SER A 194 9.50 28.24 -1.68
C SER A 194 10.39 28.35 -0.43
N PRO A 195 9.94 28.91 0.71
CA PRO A 195 10.77 29.00 1.92
C PRO A 195 11.18 27.63 2.49
N PHE A 196 10.39 26.58 2.22
CA PHE A 196 10.59 25.23 2.76
C PHE A 196 11.33 24.31 1.80
N ASN A 197 11.83 24.84 0.70
CA ASN A 197 12.42 24.04 -0.37
C ASN A 197 13.76 23.43 0.06
N LYS A 198 13.91 22.13 -0.14
CA LYS A 198 15.15 21.39 0.10
C LYS A 198 15.42 20.43 -1.08
N PRO A 199 16.68 20.07 -1.30
CA PRO A 199 16.99 19.03 -2.28
C PRO A 199 16.29 17.71 -1.98
N LYS A 200 15.96 16.94 -3.04
CA LYS A 200 15.47 15.58 -2.89
C LYS A 200 16.48 14.72 -2.15
N ALA A 201 16.01 13.91 -1.23
CA ALA A 201 16.83 12.95 -0.51
C ALA A 201 16.54 11.51 -0.98
N SER A 202 17.59 10.71 -1.00
CA SER A 202 17.49 9.26 -1.27
C SER A 202 16.91 8.53 -0.05
N ILE A 203 16.44 7.29 -0.23
CA ILE A 203 16.09 6.43 0.90
C ILE A 203 17.31 6.25 1.82
N ALA A 204 18.52 6.10 1.27
CA ALA A 204 19.75 5.98 2.05
C ALA A 204 19.94 7.19 2.99
N THR A 205 19.73 8.41 2.49
CA THR A 205 19.79 9.63 3.30
C THR A 205 18.75 9.64 4.42
N HIS A 206 17.50 9.22 4.14
CA HIS A 206 16.48 9.09 5.19
C HIS A 206 16.92 8.11 6.28
N LEU A 207 17.59 7.01 5.91
CA LEU A 207 18.03 5.98 6.85
C LEU A 207 19.22 6.38 7.74
N GLU A 208 19.80 7.55 7.56
CA GLU A 208 20.78 8.14 8.47
C GLU A 208 20.11 8.68 9.75
N TYR A 209 18.77 8.80 9.76
CA TYR A 209 17.98 9.35 10.85
C TYR A 209 17.18 8.28 11.59
N LYS A 210 17.03 8.45 12.92
CA LYS A 210 16.24 7.54 13.76
C LYS A 210 14.75 7.61 13.43
N PHE A 211 14.23 8.80 13.26
CA PHE A 211 12.80 9.06 13.08
C PHE A 211 12.54 9.61 11.68
N ILE A 212 11.52 9.08 11.01
CA ILE A 212 11.13 9.53 9.68
C ILE A 212 9.64 9.88 9.70
N LEU A 213 9.31 11.10 9.32
CA LEU A 213 7.92 11.54 9.26
C LEU A 213 7.21 10.87 8.08
N SER A 214 6.03 10.31 8.38
CA SER A 214 5.16 9.70 7.37
C SER A 214 3.78 10.34 7.43
N LEU A 215 3.56 11.37 6.60
CA LEU A 215 2.26 12.01 6.47
C LEU A 215 1.53 11.53 5.23
N GLU A 216 0.24 11.26 5.36
CA GLU A 216 -0.63 10.95 4.22
C GLU A 216 -0.63 12.10 3.21
N GLY A 217 -0.91 11.78 1.94
CA GLY A 217 -1.07 12.76 0.88
C GLY A 217 -2.55 13.04 0.64
N TYR A 218 -2.98 12.79 -0.60
CA TYR A 218 -4.40 12.71 -0.93
C TYR A 218 -5.04 11.41 -0.43
N ASP A 219 -4.22 10.36 -0.28
CA ASP A 219 -4.52 9.09 0.35
C ASP A 219 -3.29 8.61 1.15
N VAL A 220 -3.04 7.30 1.21
CA VAL A 220 -1.96 6.66 1.99
C VAL A 220 -0.56 7.24 1.72
N ALA A 221 0.25 7.33 2.74
CA ALA A 221 1.64 7.79 2.63
C ALA A 221 2.50 6.80 1.84
N SER A 222 3.10 7.25 0.74
CA SER A 222 3.92 6.39 -0.13
C SER A 222 5.25 5.95 0.50
N ASN A 223 5.71 6.65 1.54
CA ASN A 223 6.96 6.31 2.24
C ASN A 223 6.77 5.32 3.40
N LEU A 224 5.55 5.14 3.91
CA LEU A 224 5.28 4.37 5.12
C LEU A 224 5.86 2.94 5.03
N LYS A 225 5.58 2.22 3.95
CA LYS A 225 5.92 0.80 3.83
C LYS A 225 7.41 0.53 3.83
N TRP A 226 8.21 1.38 3.19
CA TRP A 226 9.66 1.23 3.23
C TRP A 226 10.24 1.70 4.58
N ILE A 227 9.63 2.68 5.27
CA ILE A 227 10.03 3.05 6.62
C ILE A 227 9.82 1.87 7.57
N LEU A 228 8.61 1.29 7.58
CA LEU A 228 8.27 0.15 8.42
C LEU A 228 9.10 -1.11 8.13
N SER A 229 9.67 -1.24 6.93
CA SER A 229 10.60 -2.33 6.58
C SER A 229 12.07 -1.99 6.85
N SER A 230 12.35 -0.82 7.40
CA SER A 230 13.71 -0.34 7.71
C SER A 230 14.07 -0.56 9.18
N ASN A 231 15.24 -0.03 9.56
CA ASN A 231 15.65 0.14 10.94
C ASN A 231 15.58 1.61 11.40
N SER A 232 14.67 2.40 10.83
CA SER A 232 14.22 3.70 11.32
C SER A 232 12.75 3.61 11.71
N ILE A 233 12.24 4.55 12.47
CA ILE A 233 10.87 4.52 12.98
C ILE A 233 10.02 5.54 12.25
N ALA A 234 8.82 5.13 11.84
CA ALA A 234 7.81 6.05 11.35
C ALA A 234 7.22 6.86 12.51
N LEU A 235 7.19 8.18 12.38
CA LEU A 235 6.43 9.10 13.21
C LEU A 235 5.25 9.59 12.38
N MET A 236 4.01 9.35 12.82
CA MET A 236 2.83 9.67 12.00
C MET A 236 1.55 9.77 12.83
N PRO A 237 0.56 10.54 12.36
CA PRO A 237 -0.80 10.46 12.89
C PRO A 237 -1.42 9.08 12.63
N GLN A 238 -2.53 8.80 13.31
CA GLN A 238 -3.30 7.60 13.00
C GLN A 238 -3.74 7.60 11.53
N PRO A 239 -3.59 6.47 10.79
CA PRO A 239 -4.00 6.40 9.40
C PRO A 239 -5.49 6.73 9.21
N LYS A 240 -5.80 7.55 8.20
CA LYS A 240 -7.18 7.89 7.77
C LYS A 240 -7.57 7.13 6.51
N PHE A 241 -6.59 6.59 5.82
CA PHE A 241 -6.76 5.79 4.61
C PHE A 241 -6.01 4.48 4.73
N GLU A 242 -6.51 3.47 4.03
CA GLU A 242 -5.79 2.20 3.90
C GLU A 242 -5.71 1.75 2.44
N SER A 243 -4.65 1.05 2.14
CA SER A 243 -4.39 0.36 0.87
C SER A 243 -4.45 -1.15 1.07
N PHE A 244 -4.07 -1.90 0.04
CA PHE A 244 -3.91 -3.36 0.15
C PHE A 244 -2.94 -3.80 1.27
N PHE A 245 -2.16 -2.87 1.81
CA PHE A 245 -1.30 -3.06 2.98
C PHE A 245 -2.06 -3.05 4.31
N LEU A 246 -3.34 -2.66 4.33
CA LEU A 246 -4.22 -2.59 5.50
C LEU A 246 -3.63 -1.73 6.63
N GLU A 247 -3.36 -0.48 6.36
CA GLU A 247 -2.82 0.50 7.31
C GLU A 247 -3.67 0.62 8.59
N SER A 248 -4.98 0.30 8.50
CA SER A 248 -5.90 0.23 9.65
C SER A 248 -5.52 -0.81 10.71
N GLN A 249 -4.65 -1.76 10.39
CA GLN A 249 -4.16 -2.80 11.31
C GLN A 249 -2.85 -2.40 12.01
N LEU A 250 -2.29 -1.26 11.67
CA LEU A 250 -1.11 -0.74 12.37
C LEU A 250 -1.51 -0.23 13.74
N LEU A 251 -0.79 -0.67 14.76
CA LEU A 251 -1.05 -0.30 16.15
C LEU A 251 -0.05 0.76 16.61
N PRO A 252 -0.52 1.87 17.21
CA PRO A 252 0.34 2.90 17.79
C PRO A 252 1.23 2.32 18.89
N ASN A 253 2.45 2.82 19.01
CA ASN A 253 3.48 2.36 19.96
C ASN A 253 3.93 0.90 19.77
N VAL A 254 3.37 0.19 18.80
CA VAL A 254 3.74 -1.18 18.44
C VAL A 254 4.43 -1.21 17.07
N HIS A 255 3.88 -0.50 16.08
CA HIS A 255 4.41 -0.48 14.72
C HIS A 255 4.96 0.89 14.29
N TYR A 256 4.57 1.97 14.99
CA TYR A 256 4.99 3.33 14.71
C TYR A 256 4.83 4.21 15.96
N ILE A 257 5.47 5.37 15.99
CA ILE A 257 5.26 6.38 17.03
C ILE A 257 4.08 7.25 16.62
N PRO A 258 2.97 7.24 17.40
CA PRO A 258 1.82 8.07 17.10
C PRO A 258 2.09 9.54 17.45
N ILE A 259 1.56 10.43 16.61
CA ILE A 259 1.42 11.85 16.90
C ILE A 259 -0.02 12.28 16.71
N LYS A 260 -0.42 13.36 17.36
CA LYS A 260 -1.75 13.94 17.19
C LYS A 260 -1.93 14.53 15.79
N ASP A 261 -3.18 14.62 15.35
CA ASP A 261 -3.53 15.22 14.07
C ASP A 261 -3.18 16.72 13.99
N ASP A 262 -3.16 17.41 15.13
CA ASP A 262 -2.77 18.82 15.26
C ASP A 262 -1.25 19.01 15.47
N TYR A 263 -0.49 17.91 15.50
CA TYR A 263 0.97 17.87 15.67
C TYR A 263 1.49 18.42 17.01
N SER A 264 0.62 18.74 17.97
CA SER A 264 0.99 19.43 19.22
C SER A 264 1.94 18.65 20.14
N ASP A 265 2.08 17.35 19.92
CA ASP A 265 2.87 16.42 20.76
C ASP A 265 4.17 15.91 20.11
N VAL A 266 4.51 16.39 18.91
CA VAL A 266 5.69 15.88 18.15
C VAL A 266 6.98 15.99 18.94
N GLU A 267 7.24 17.13 19.59
CA GLU A 267 8.44 17.33 20.39
C GLU A 267 8.49 16.41 21.61
N ALA A 268 7.36 16.26 22.30
CA ALA A 268 7.24 15.37 23.44
C ALA A 268 7.48 13.91 23.06
N GLN A 269 6.92 13.47 21.93
CA GLN A 269 7.15 12.11 21.39
C GLN A 269 8.61 11.89 21.00
N LEU A 270 9.23 12.85 20.31
CA LEU A 270 10.66 12.76 19.97
C LEU A 270 11.54 12.67 21.23
N GLY A 271 11.29 13.52 22.23
CA GLY A 271 12.01 13.50 23.50
C GLY A 271 11.84 12.16 24.22
N PHE A 272 10.60 11.67 24.34
CA PHE A 272 10.27 10.40 25.00
C PHE A 272 10.98 9.20 24.37
N PHE A 273 10.89 9.04 23.06
CA PHE A 273 11.49 7.88 22.37
C PHE A 273 13.00 8.02 22.17
N SER A 274 13.54 9.25 22.08
CA SER A 274 14.98 9.47 22.05
C SER A 274 15.70 8.95 23.31
N ALA A 275 15.03 9.00 24.45
CA ALA A 275 15.54 8.49 25.73
C ALA A 275 15.30 6.98 25.91
N ARG A 276 14.58 6.31 24.99
CA ARG A 276 14.16 4.90 25.13
C ARG A 276 14.54 4.06 23.90
N PRO A 277 15.82 3.83 23.65
CA PRO A 277 16.27 3.09 22.45
C PRO A 277 15.76 1.64 22.40
N LYS A 278 15.51 1.01 23.55
CA LYS A 278 14.94 -0.34 23.62
C LYS A 278 13.52 -0.38 23.06
N ASP A 279 12.65 0.53 23.50
CA ASP A 279 11.26 0.61 23.03
C ASP A 279 11.24 0.90 21.51
N CYS A 280 12.19 1.71 21.04
CA CYS A 280 12.38 1.98 19.61
C CYS A 280 12.73 0.71 18.82
N LEU A 281 13.62 -0.14 19.33
CA LEU A 281 14.01 -1.39 18.67
C LEU A 281 12.85 -2.40 18.66
N ASP A 282 12.03 -2.43 19.69
CA ASP A 282 10.83 -3.27 19.74
C ASP A 282 9.82 -2.82 18.68
N ILE A 283 9.58 -1.51 18.55
CA ILE A 283 8.73 -0.95 17.48
C ILE A 283 9.26 -1.33 16.10
N ILE A 284 10.56 -1.19 15.84
CA ILE A 284 11.18 -1.57 14.58
C ILE A 284 10.98 -3.06 14.29
N SER A 285 11.19 -3.92 15.27
CA SER A 285 11.02 -5.36 15.15
C SER A 285 9.59 -5.73 14.77
N ASN A 286 8.60 -5.16 15.47
CA ASN A 286 7.18 -5.38 15.23
C ASN A 286 6.76 -4.85 13.85
N ALA A 287 7.19 -3.65 13.47
CA ALA A 287 6.93 -3.06 12.16
C ALA A 287 7.49 -3.94 11.03
N ASN A 288 8.73 -4.41 11.19
CA ASN A 288 9.35 -5.32 10.23
C ASN A 288 8.59 -6.66 10.13
N ALA A 289 8.14 -7.22 11.24
CA ALA A 289 7.33 -8.45 11.26
C ALA A 289 6.01 -8.24 10.51
N TYR A 290 5.32 -7.12 10.74
CA TYR A 290 4.12 -6.75 10.01
C TYR A 290 4.37 -6.68 8.50
N VAL A 291 5.40 -5.95 8.07
CA VAL A 291 5.74 -5.81 6.64
C VAL A 291 6.12 -7.15 5.99
N ARG A 292 6.79 -8.05 6.72
CA ARG A 292 7.17 -9.38 6.19
C ARG A 292 5.95 -10.19 5.76
N ALA A 293 4.82 -10.08 6.47
CA ALA A 293 3.57 -10.73 6.08
C ALA A 293 3.09 -10.26 4.70
N PHE A 294 3.32 -8.99 4.35
CA PHE A 294 2.95 -8.39 3.05
C PHE A 294 4.01 -8.54 1.94
N SER A 295 5.16 -9.06 2.25
CA SER A 295 6.22 -9.34 1.28
C SER A 295 6.33 -10.82 0.91
N SER A 296 5.40 -11.65 1.39
CA SER A 296 5.39 -13.10 1.18
C SER A 296 4.82 -13.46 -0.20
N PRO A 297 5.12 -14.65 -0.73
CA PRO A 297 4.49 -15.16 -1.95
C PRO A 297 2.97 -15.31 -1.85
N LEU A 298 2.39 -15.32 -0.64
CA LEU A 298 0.95 -15.37 -0.42
C LEU A 298 0.22 -14.13 -0.94
N GLU A 299 0.90 -12.99 -1.08
CA GLU A 299 0.29 -11.75 -1.59
C GLU A 299 -0.30 -11.91 -3.00
N GLU A 300 0.32 -12.71 -3.85
CA GLU A 300 -0.25 -13.03 -5.16
C GLU A 300 -1.54 -13.87 -5.06
N TRP A 301 -1.64 -14.71 -4.03
CA TRP A 301 -2.86 -15.46 -3.73
C TRP A 301 -3.95 -14.55 -3.17
N VAL A 302 -3.61 -13.65 -2.26
CA VAL A 302 -4.58 -12.67 -1.71
C VAL A 302 -5.18 -11.86 -2.86
N ALA A 303 -4.37 -11.26 -3.73
CA ALA A 303 -4.87 -10.47 -4.86
C ALA A 303 -5.73 -11.29 -5.83
N PHE A 304 -5.36 -12.54 -6.11
CA PHE A 304 -6.15 -13.46 -6.94
C PHE A 304 -7.51 -13.75 -6.30
N LEU A 305 -7.55 -14.06 -5.00
CA LEU A 305 -8.77 -14.39 -4.28
C LEU A 305 -9.67 -13.16 -4.05
N VAL A 306 -9.07 -11.97 -3.90
CA VAL A 306 -9.83 -10.71 -3.87
C VAL A 306 -10.59 -10.51 -5.18
N LEU A 307 -9.94 -10.74 -6.33
CA LEU A 307 -10.62 -10.72 -7.63
C LEU A 307 -11.69 -11.80 -7.76
N ARG A 308 -11.41 -13.03 -7.27
CA ARG A 308 -12.41 -14.12 -7.23
C ARG A 308 -13.63 -13.70 -6.40
N LYS A 309 -13.42 -13.15 -5.20
CA LYS A 309 -14.50 -12.67 -4.32
C LYS A 309 -15.27 -11.52 -4.97
N TYR A 310 -14.58 -10.58 -5.63
CA TYR A 310 -15.20 -9.47 -6.37
C TYR A 310 -16.15 -10.00 -7.45
N PHE A 311 -15.69 -10.90 -8.32
CA PHE A 311 -16.51 -11.44 -9.40
C PHE A 311 -17.65 -12.33 -8.89
N TYR A 312 -17.44 -13.08 -7.81
CA TYR A 312 -18.52 -13.83 -7.14
C TYR A 312 -19.58 -12.90 -6.56
N LYS A 313 -19.16 -11.87 -5.80
CA LYS A 313 -20.10 -10.92 -5.18
C LYS A 313 -20.86 -10.06 -6.20
N THR A 314 -20.33 -9.94 -7.41
CA THR A 314 -20.99 -9.25 -8.54
C THR A 314 -21.77 -10.23 -9.45
N GLY A 315 -21.94 -11.50 -9.06
CA GLY A 315 -22.77 -12.48 -9.76
C GLY A 315 -22.21 -13.00 -11.08
N GLN A 316 -20.91 -12.93 -11.29
CA GLN A 316 -20.29 -13.24 -12.59
C GLN A 316 -19.63 -14.62 -12.65
N ILE A 317 -19.32 -15.22 -11.51
CA ILE A 317 -18.68 -16.54 -11.42
C ILE A 317 -19.22 -17.33 -10.24
N ASP A 318 -19.17 -18.66 -10.34
CA ASP A 318 -19.38 -19.57 -9.22
C ASP A 318 -18.08 -19.80 -8.44
N ILE A 319 -18.24 -20.25 -7.19
CA ILE A 319 -17.15 -20.54 -6.28
C ILE A 319 -17.27 -21.97 -5.71
N SER A 320 -16.13 -22.54 -5.32
CA SER A 320 -16.04 -23.85 -4.68
C SER A 320 -16.39 -23.77 -3.17
N PRO A 321 -16.69 -24.90 -2.50
CA PRO A 321 -16.90 -24.91 -1.04
C PRO A 321 -15.69 -24.36 -0.26
N LEU A 322 -14.45 -24.61 -0.70
CA LEU A 322 -13.26 -24.03 -0.12
C LEU A 322 -13.27 -22.48 -0.20
N GLU A 323 -13.59 -21.94 -1.36
CA GLU A 323 -13.69 -20.49 -1.53
C GLU A 323 -14.83 -19.88 -0.72
N THR A 324 -15.94 -20.60 -0.55
CA THR A 324 -17.04 -20.17 0.33
C THR A 324 -16.52 -19.96 1.76
N SER A 325 -15.71 -20.89 2.29
CA SER A 325 -15.12 -20.75 3.62
C SER A 325 -14.12 -19.60 3.74
N LEU A 326 -13.37 -19.31 2.66
CA LEU A 326 -12.42 -18.19 2.60
C LEU A 326 -13.12 -16.83 2.48
N PHE A 327 -14.31 -16.78 1.88
CA PHE A 327 -15.05 -15.53 1.61
C PHE A 327 -16.08 -15.20 2.70
N ALA A 328 -16.44 -16.18 3.51
CA ALA A 328 -17.29 -16.00 4.70
C ALA A 328 -16.57 -15.20 5.77
#